data_0261186ea89af03c36dccf23f8323e22
#
_entry.id   0261186ea89af03c36dccf23f8323e22
#
_cell.length_a   1.000
_cell.length_b   1.000
_cell.length_c   1.000
_cell.angle_alpha   90.00
_cell.angle_beta   90.00
_cell.angle_gamma   90.00
#
_symmetry.space_group_name_H-M   'P 1'
#
loop_
_entity.id
_entity.type
_entity.pdbx_description
1 polymer ?
#
loop_
_entity_poly.entity_id
_entity_poly.type
_entity_poly.pdbx_seq_one_letter_code
_entity_poly.pdbx_strand_id
1 'polypeptide(L)'
;MPFETAPMGAKRIAVIGGGISGMGAAYELRHSHQVVLFEAAPRLGGHARTVMAGKNGDLPVDTGFLVFNDVNYPHLIKLFKELDVPVMDSDMSFGASIDGGWLEYGLLAPRAVFAQPRNLVRPKFYGMIRDILKFNKRANSELIDPAITIGELVNKWQLGDWFRDYYLTPFTGAIWSTPITQILDFPAQAMINFMKNHALLGAGGQHQWRTVRGGSREYVSRLQSALVKANVDIRLSSPVAQVRRNSLGVELLMTDGSLEAFDEVIFATHSDITLSMLRDANALEYKALDAVKYQPNEMVLHGDCSIMPKRQAAWASWVYTEDKDRRSNRIDLTYWINRLQSLPKDDPCFVTLNTQRDIDPALIYDHYTFHHPVFDTAALKAQQLISDINGANHTWFCGAWMRNGFHEDGLATGIEAARRLMAQKATILAAAE
;
A
#
# COMPACT_ATOMS: atom_id res chain seq x y z
N MET A 1 40.31 -9.84 17.08
CA MET A 1 38.84 -9.93 16.99
C MET A 1 38.55 -11.38 16.65
N PRO A 2 37.70 -12.12 17.39
CA PRO A 2 37.37 -13.48 17.04
C PRO A 2 36.55 -13.44 15.73
N PHE A 3 36.96 -14.24 14.75
CA PHE A 3 36.15 -14.51 13.57
C PHE A 3 34.89 -15.23 14.06
N GLU A 4 33.74 -14.54 14.12
CA GLU A 4 32.46 -15.22 14.22
C GLU A 4 32.30 -16.02 12.93
N THR A 5 32.51 -17.31 13.02
CA THR A 5 32.28 -18.24 11.91
C THR A 5 30.80 -18.21 11.58
N ALA A 6 30.47 -17.88 10.33
CA ALA A 6 29.09 -17.98 9.85
C ALA A 6 28.52 -19.37 10.19
N PRO A 7 27.22 -19.49 10.56
CA PRO A 7 26.63 -20.78 10.87
C PRO A 7 26.88 -21.78 9.72
N MET A 8 27.24 -23.04 10.04
CA MET A 8 27.47 -24.07 9.02
C MET A 8 26.27 -24.12 8.06
N GLY A 9 26.55 -23.92 6.76
CA GLY A 9 25.53 -23.82 5.71
C GLY A 9 24.84 -22.45 5.56
N ALA A 10 25.35 -21.35 6.14
CA ALA A 10 24.83 -20.01 5.84
C ALA A 10 25.03 -19.68 4.36
N LYS A 11 23.96 -19.25 3.68
CA LYS A 11 24.00 -18.74 2.31
C LYS A 11 24.26 -17.23 2.33
N ARG A 12 24.84 -16.73 1.23
CA ARG A 12 24.93 -15.31 0.93
C ARG A 12 23.71 -14.90 0.09
N ILE A 13 22.85 -14.06 0.63
CA ILE A 13 21.56 -13.72 0.03
C ILE A 13 21.51 -12.25 -0.35
N ALA A 14 21.18 -11.97 -1.60
CA ALA A 14 20.86 -10.62 -2.04
C ALA A 14 19.36 -10.33 -1.84
N VAL A 15 19.02 -9.22 -1.19
CA VAL A 15 17.66 -8.68 -1.11
C VAL A 15 17.65 -7.37 -1.89
N ILE A 16 16.83 -7.27 -2.94
CA ILE A 16 16.78 -6.10 -3.82
C ILE A 16 15.47 -5.34 -3.54
N GLY A 17 15.60 -4.12 -3.00
CA GLY A 17 14.51 -3.25 -2.60
C GLY A 17 14.41 -3.08 -1.08
N GLY A 18 14.61 -1.85 -0.60
CA GLY A 18 14.63 -1.47 0.81
C GLY A 18 13.28 -1.01 1.36
N GLY A 19 12.17 -1.40 0.72
CA GLY A 19 10.82 -1.23 1.26
C GLY A 19 10.51 -2.23 2.38
N ILE A 20 9.28 -2.18 2.92
CA ILE A 20 8.87 -3.06 4.02
C ILE A 20 9.02 -4.56 3.70
N SER A 21 8.84 -4.95 2.44
CA SER A 21 8.98 -6.35 2.00
C SER A 21 10.42 -6.83 2.11
N GLY A 22 11.36 -6.07 1.56
CA GLY A 22 12.79 -6.42 1.61
C GLY A 22 13.39 -6.29 3.00
N MET A 23 13.06 -5.22 3.73
CA MET A 23 13.48 -5.07 5.13
C MET A 23 12.91 -6.20 5.99
N GLY A 24 11.66 -6.63 5.77
CA GLY A 24 11.03 -7.74 6.46
C GLY A 24 11.69 -9.09 6.15
N ALA A 25 12.00 -9.36 4.88
CA ALA A 25 12.74 -10.55 4.48
C ALA A 25 14.16 -10.58 5.09
N ALA A 26 14.89 -9.47 5.01
CA ALA A 26 16.21 -9.33 5.62
C ALA A 26 16.16 -9.53 7.15
N TYR A 27 15.10 -9.03 7.81
CA TYR A 27 14.92 -9.17 9.25
C TYR A 27 14.69 -10.64 9.65
N GLU A 28 13.90 -11.41 8.91
CA GLU A 28 13.71 -12.85 9.16
C GLU A 28 15.02 -13.64 8.95
N LEU A 29 15.81 -13.29 7.93
CA LEU A 29 17.04 -14.02 7.57
C LEU A 29 18.28 -13.61 8.40
N ARG A 30 18.26 -12.50 9.11
CA ARG A 30 19.39 -11.80 9.71
C ARG A 30 20.30 -12.65 10.64
N HIS A 31 19.79 -13.73 11.21
CA HIS A 31 20.54 -14.59 12.13
C HIS A 31 20.93 -15.94 11.53
N SER A 32 20.44 -16.27 10.34
CA SER A 32 20.65 -17.57 9.70
C SER A 32 21.49 -17.52 8.43
N HIS A 33 21.61 -16.34 7.82
CA HIS A 33 22.27 -16.14 6.53
C HIS A 33 23.06 -14.84 6.49
N GLN A 34 23.97 -14.72 5.54
CA GLN A 34 24.66 -13.46 5.21
C GLN A 34 23.75 -12.66 4.25
N VAL A 35 23.15 -11.58 4.73
CA VAL A 35 22.21 -10.80 3.94
C VAL A 35 22.83 -9.48 3.49
N VAL A 36 22.72 -9.19 2.20
CA VAL A 36 23.03 -7.88 1.61
C VAL A 36 21.72 -7.28 1.10
N LEU A 37 21.34 -6.13 1.63
CA LEU A 37 20.12 -5.39 1.26
C LEU A 37 20.51 -4.22 0.34
N PHE A 38 20.07 -4.28 -0.92
CA PHE A 38 20.29 -3.23 -1.91
C PHE A 38 19.06 -2.32 -2.02
N GLU A 39 19.29 -1.03 -1.98
CA GLU A 39 18.28 0.00 -2.22
C GLU A 39 18.81 1.06 -3.19
N ALA A 40 18.05 1.34 -4.24
CA ALA A 40 18.41 2.33 -5.25
C ALA A 40 18.34 3.77 -4.73
N ALA A 41 17.42 4.04 -3.80
CA ALA A 41 17.26 5.35 -3.17
C ALA A 41 18.30 5.58 -2.06
N PRO A 42 18.56 6.85 -1.67
CA PRO A 42 19.46 7.17 -0.57
C PRO A 42 18.86 6.88 0.83
N ARG A 43 17.68 6.25 0.90
CA ARG A 43 16.98 5.92 2.14
C ARG A 43 16.23 4.59 2.03
N LEU A 44 16.05 3.92 3.15
CA LEU A 44 15.11 2.80 3.27
C LEU A 44 13.66 3.27 3.43
N GLY A 45 12.73 2.33 3.39
CA GLY A 45 11.31 2.50 3.68
C GLY A 45 10.39 2.40 2.46
N GLY A 46 10.90 2.66 1.25
CA GLY A 46 10.06 2.64 0.04
C GLY A 46 8.87 3.59 0.18
N HIS A 47 7.62 3.05 0.16
CA HIS A 47 6.37 3.79 0.35
C HIS A 47 6.17 4.32 1.79
N ALA A 48 6.91 3.85 2.78
CA ALA A 48 7.01 4.51 4.09
C ALA A 48 7.92 5.72 3.94
N ARG A 49 7.32 6.90 3.78
CA ARG A 49 8.01 8.13 3.47
C ARG A 49 7.45 9.26 4.34
N THR A 50 8.28 9.76 5.24
CA THR A 50 7.98 10.91 6.10
C THR A 50 8.74 12.13 5.60
N VAL A 51 8.04 13.25 5.44
CA VAL A 51 8.59 14.56 5.05
C VAL A 51 8.42 15.51 6.21
N MET A 52 9.42 16.33 6.48
CA MET A 52 9.30 17.42 7.44
C MET A 52 8.60 18.59 6.76
N ALA A 53 7.43 18.97 7.24
CA ALA A 53 6.55 19.97 6.64
C ALA A 53 5.92 20.90 7.69
N GLY A 54 4.89 21.64 7.30
CA GLY A 54 4.26 22.66 8.13
C GLY A 54 4.95 24.01 8.01
N LYS A 55 4.37 25.02 8.64
CA LYS A 55 4.84 26.43 8.56
C LYS A 55 6.29 26.61 9.01
N ASN A 56 6.73 25.79 9.95
CA ASN A 56 8.11 25.83 10.49
C ASN A 56 8.98 24.69 9.93
N GLY A 57 8.45 23.79 9.11
CA GLY A 57 9.18 22.63 8.61
C GLY A 57 9.52 21.57 9.68
N ASP A 58 8.79 21.54 10.79
CA ASP A 58 9.06 20.70 11.96
C ASP A 58 8.05 19.56 12.18
N LEU A 59 7.00 19.50 11.36
CA LEU A 59 5.98 18.44 11.45
C LEU A 59 6.39 17.22 10.62
N PRO A 60 6.49 16.02 11.23
CA PRO A 60 6.76 14.78 10.53
C PRO A 60 5.48 14.27 9.85
N VAL A 61 5.36 14.47 8.55
CA VAL A 61 4.18 14.15 7.75
C VAL A 61 4.44 12.93 6.88
N ASP A 62 3.68 11.86 7.07
CA ASP A 62 3.71 10.70 6.19
C ASP A 62 2.97 10.97 4.89
N THR A 63 3.56 10.55 3.77
CA THR A 63 3.01 10.79 2.43
C THR A 63 2.61 9.52 1.69
N GLY A 64 2.97 8.33 2.21
CA GLY A 64 2.64 7.05 1.61
C GLY A 64 1.91 6.12 2.59
N PHE A 65 2.63 5.35 3.39
CA PHE A 65 2.02 4.53 4.45
C PHE A 65 1.55 5.43 5.61
N LEU A 66 0.24 5.42 5.89
CA LEU A 66 -0.39 6.35 6.84
C LEU A 66 -0.94 5.65 8.09
N VAL A 67 -1.67 4.55 7.91
CA VAL A 67 -2.45 3.92 8.98
C VAL A 67 -2.44 2.39 8.91
N PHE A 68 -2.70 1.77 10.05
CA PHE A 68 -2.86 0.32 10.21
C PHE A 68 -3.87 0.05 11.34
N ASN A 69 -4.26 -1.22 11.54
CA ASN A 69 -5.11 -1.62 12.66
C ASN A 69 -4.67 -2.96 13.24
N ASP A 70 -5.12 -3.25 14.45
CA ASP A 70 -4.69 -4.43 15.20
C ASP A 70 -5.22 -5.77 14.64
N VAL A 71 -6.21 -5.75 13.74
CA VAL A 71 -6.87 -6.94 13.21
C VAL A 71 -6.26 -7.39 11.88
N ASN A 72 -6.04 -6.45 10.98
CA ASN A 72 -5.62 -6.73 9.61
C ASN A 72 -4.10 -6.67 9.38
N TYR A 73 -3.32 -6.23 10.39
CA TYR A 73 -1.88 -6.02 10.30
C TYR A 73 -1.09 -6.86 11.33
N PRO A 74 -1.31 -8.20 11.41
CA PRO A 74 -0.72 -9.02 12.47
C PRO A 74 0.81 -9.07 12.43
N HIS A 75 1.43 -9.14 11.24
CA HIS A 75 2.88 -9.16 11.11
C HIS A 75 3.49 -7.80 11.47
N LEU A 76 2.85 -6.71 11.03
CA LEU A 76 3.30 -5.36 11.33
C LEU A 76 3.21 -5.06 12.83
N ILE A 77 2.10 -5.44 13.49
CA ILE A 77 1.91 -5.32 14.93
C ILE A 77 2.99 -6.09 15.70
N LYS A 78 3.28 -7.32 15.26
CA LYS A 78 4.34 -8.12 15.86
C LYS A 78 5.69 -7.44 15.73
N LEU A 79 6.05 -7.00 14.52
CA LEU A 79 7.29 -6.29 14.23
C LEU A 79 7.39 -5.00 15.06
N PHE A 80 6.31 -4.22 15.16
CA PHE A 80 6.31 -2.97 15.93
C PHE A 80 6.51 -3.20 17.41
N LYS A 81 5.93 -4.26 17.97
CA LYS A 81 6.16 -4.67 19.36
C LYS A 81 7.61 -5.10 19.60
N GLU A 82 8.20 -5.89 18.69
CA GLU A 82 9.60 -6.33 18.80
C GLU A 82 10.59 -5.17 18.70
N LEU A 83 10.27 -4.13 17.93
CA LEU A 83 11.13 -2.96 17.73
C LEU A 83 10.76 -1.79 18.65
N ASP A 84 9.79 -1.96 19.55
CA ASP A 84 9.28 -0.90 20.43
C ASP A 84 8.90 0.37 19.66
N VAL A 85 8.17 0.23 18.55
CA VAL A 85 7.74 1.36 17.71
C VAL A 85 6.63 2.13 18.41
N PRO A 86 6.76 3.46 18.57
CA PRO A 86 5.73 4.27 19.20
C PRO A 86 4.51 4.40 18.26
N VAL A 87 3.35 3.99 18.76
CA VAL A 87 2.09 4.08 18.02
C VAL A 87 1.07 4.96 18.73
N MET A 88 0.08 5.46 18.00
CA MET A 88 -1.05 6.23 18.56
C MET A 88 -2.32 5.95 17.77
N ASP A 89 -3.46 6.28 18.37
CA ASP A 89 -4.76 6.15 17.72
C ASP A 89 -4.90 7.11 16.53
N SER A 90 -5.58 6.65 15.50
CA SER A 90 -5.87 7.37 14.27
C SER A 90 -7.36 7.26 13.92
N ASP A 91 -7.77 7.99 12.90
CA ASP A 91 -9.14 8.06 12.39
C ASP A 91 -9.13 7.73 10.88
N MET A 92 -10.10 6.94 10.45
CA MET A 92 -10.30 6.56 9.05
C MET A 92 -11.72 6.91 8.61
N SER A 93 -12.02 8.19 8.61
CA SER A 93 -13.28 8.73 8.11
C SER A 93 -13.21 9.08 6.62
N PHE A 94 -14.33 8.95 5.93
CA PHE A 94 -14.48 9.30 4.53
C PHE A 94 -15.43 10.48 4.34
N GLY A 95 -15.06 11.38 3.46
CA GLY A 95 -15.87 12.51 3.00
C GLY A 95 -15.82 12.65 1.48
N ALA A 96 -16.80 13.33 0.92
CA ALA A 96 -16.89 13.60 -0.51
C ALA A 96 -17.32 15.02 -0.81
N SER A 97 -16.72 15.63 -1.84
CA SER A 97 -17.12 16.89 -2.45
C SER A 97 -17.24 16.69 -3.95
N ILE A 98 -18.45 16.56 -4.44
CA ILE A 98 -18.78 16.19 -5.81
C ILE A 98 -19.20 17.44 -6.58
N ASP A 99 -18.80 17.52 -7.85
CA ASP A 99 -19.21 18.55 -8.80
C ASP A 99 -19.04 19.97 -8.20
N GLY A 100 -17.77 20.29 -7.80
CA GLY A 100 -17.40 21.59 -7.26
C GLY A 100 -18.13 21.97 -5.96
N GLY A 101 -18.58 20.97 -5.17
CA GLY A 101 -19.34 21.15 -3.92
C GLY A 101 -20.85 21.19 -4.12
N TRP A 102 -21.35 20.71 -5.28
CA TRP A 102 -22.79 20.50 -5.47
C TRP A 102 -23.35 19.46 -4.49
N LEU A 103 -22.61 18.41 -4.19
CA LEU A 103 -22.91 17.42 -3.17
C LEU A 103 -21.73 17.25 -2.23
N GLU A 104 -21.89 17.63 -0.96
CA GLU A 104 -20.89 17.42 0.09
C GLU A 104 -21.49 16.64 1.25
N TYR A 105 -20.76 15.61 1.70
CA TYR A 105 -21.13 14.79 2.85
C TYR A 105 -19.91 14.05 3.41
N GLY A 106 -20.02 13.57 4.64
CA GLY A 106 -19.06 12.66 5.26
C GLY A 106 -19.77 11.49 5.93
N LEU A 107 -19.06 10.40 6.22
CA LEU A 107 -19.66 9.18 6.78
C LEU A 107 -19.42 9.00 8.29
N LEU A 108 -18.70 9.92 8.93
CA LEU A 108 -18.28 9.76 10.33
C LEU A 108 -19.46 9.85 11.34
N ALA A 109 -20.40 10.76 11.11
CA ALA A 109 -21.49 11.06 12.04
C ALA A 109 -22.67 11.68 11.30
N PRO A 110 -23.89 11.68 11.88
CA PRO A 110 -25.07 12.32 11.25
C PRO A 110 -24.83 13.76 10.82
N ARG A 111 -24.10 14.56 11.63
CA ARG A 111 -23.71 15.92 11.25
C ARG A 111 -22.89 15.99 9.99
N ALA A 112 -22.02 15.02 9.76
CA ALA A 112 -21.20 14.95 8.55
C ALA A 112 -22.01 14.47 7.34
N VAL A 113 -22.92 13.50 7.52
CA VAL A 113 -23.84 13.03 6.47
C VAL A 113 -24.66 14.18 5.93
N PHE A 114 -25.17 15.03 6.82
CA PHE A 114 -25.96 16.22 6.49
C PHE A 114 -25.15 17.52 6.57
N ALA A 115 -23.83 17.46 6.27
CA ALA A 115 -22.96 18.63 6.23
C ALA A 115 -23.52 19.76 5.35
N GLN A 116 -24.20 19.39 4.27
CA GLN A 116 -24.90 20.30 3.39
C GLN A 116 -26.40 20.30 3.70
N PRO A 117 -26.99 21.43 4.21
CA PRO A 117 -28.40 21.47 4.66
C PRO A 117 -29.40 21.01 3.60
N ARG A 118 -29.15 21.28 2.31
CA ARG A 118 -30.05 20.84 1.24
C ARG A 118 -30.12 19.31 1.08
N ASN A 119 -29.18 18.54 1.64
CA ASN A 119 -29.25 17.08 1.64
C ASN A 119 -30.42 16.57 2.48
N LEU A 120 -30.90 17.37 3.45
CA LEU A 120 -32.09 17.05 4.24
C LEU A 120 -33.39 16.99 3.42
N VAL A 121 -33.44 17.68 2.28
CA VAL A 121 -34.64 17.77 1.41
C VAL A 121 -34.42 17.10 0.02
N ARG A 122 -33.37 16.34 -0.16
CA ARG A 122 -33.05 15.64 -1.43
C ARG A 122 -33.51 14.18 -1.39
N PRO A 123 -34.59 13.79 -2.08
CA PRO A 123 -35.05 12.37 -2.08
C PRO A 123 -34.00 11.39 -2.60
N LYS A 124 -33.23 11.75 -3.64
CA LYS A 124 -32.16 10.92 -4.20
C LYS A 124 -31.02 10.66 -3.21
N PHE A 125 -30.75 11.62 -2.30
CA PHE A 125 -29.75 11.44 -1.24
C PHE A 125 -30.19 10.37 -0.23
N TYR A 126 -31.46 10.37 0.17
CA TYR A 126 -32.03 9.30 1.01
C TYR A 126 -32.04 7.95 0.29
N GLY A 127 -32.30 7.95 -1.04
CA GLY A 127 -32.14 6.76 -1.88
C GLY A 127 -30.73 6.18 -1.81
N MET A 128 -29.71 7.03 -1.91
CA MET A 128 -28.31 6.63 -1.76
C MET A 128 -28.03 6.01 -0.36
N ILE A 129 -28.48 6.65 0.70
CA ILE A 129 -28.32 6.13 2.08
C ILE A 129 -28.99 4.76 2.23
N ARG A 130 -30.24 4.61 1.74
CA ARG A 130 -30.96 3.34 1.75
C ARG A 130 -30.17 2.24 1.00
N ASP A 131 -29.60 2.59 -0.15
CA ASP A 131 -28.86 1.63 -0.96
C ASP A 131 -27.50 1.28 -0.34
N ILE A 132 -26.86 2.19 0.40
CA ILE A 132 -25.68 1.89 1.25
C ILE A 132 -26.06 0.82 2.30
N LEU A 133 -27.18 1.01 3.02
CA LEU A 133 -27.63 0.07 4.05
C LEU A 133 -28.00 -1.30 3.42
N LYS A 134 -28.68 -1.28 2.26
CA LYS A 134 -29.02 -2.49 1.49
C LYS A 134 -27.78 -3.23 1.04
N PHE A 135 -26.79 -2.53 0.48
CA PHE A 135 -25.52 -3.08 0.07
C PHE A 135 -24.78 -3.72 1.25
N ASN A 136 -24.61 -3.00 2.35
CA ASN A 136 -23.91 -3.48 3.54
C ASN A 136 -24.57 -4.75 4.10
N LYS A 137 -25.91 -4.78 4.20
CA LYS A 137 -26.64 -5.96 4.65
C LYS A 137 -26.39 -7.18 3.76
N ARG A 138 -26.55 -7.01 2.44
CA ARG A 138 -26.39 -8.10 1.47
C ARG A 138 -24.93 -8.57 1.39
N ALA A 139 -23.98 -7.66 1.34
CA ALA A 139 -22.56 -7.98 1.33
C ALA A 139 -22.13 -8.82 2.53
N ASN A 140 -22.72 -8.60 3.71
CA ASN A 140 -22.41 -9.39 4.90
C ASN A 140 -23.05 -10.79 4.88
N SER A 141 -24.20 -10.99 4.24
CA SER A 141 -25.01 -12.21 4.33
C SER A 141 -25.01 -13.09 3.09
N GLU A 142 -24.73 -12.54 1.91
CA GLU A 142 -24.80 -13.29 0.66
C GLU A 142 -23.42 -13.79 0.20
N LEU A 143 -23.42 -14.97 -0.43
CA LEU A 143 -22.26 -15.46 -1.17
C LEU A 143 -22.22 -14.75 -2.52
N ILE A 144 -21.04 -14.23 -2.84
CA ILE A 144 -20.79 -13.53 -4.11
C ILE A 144 -20.10 -14.49 -5.07
N ASP A 145 -20.61 -14.54 -6.28
CA ASP A 145 -19.97 -15.26 -7.37
C ASP A 145 -18.60 -14.60 -7.67
N PRO A 146 -17.49 -15.33 -7.59
CA PRO A 146 -16.16 -14.78 -7.85
C PRO A 146 -15.98 -14.22 -9.26
N ALA A 147 -16.83 -14.63 -10.21
CA ALA A 147 -16.72 -14.22 -11.60
C ALA A 147 -17.34 -12.86 -11.91
N ILE A 148 -18.22 -12.33 -11.03
CA ILE A 148 -18.93 -11.07 -11.31
C ILE A 148 -18.13 -9.83 -10.92
N THR A 149 -18.30 -8.78 -11.74
CA THR A 149 -17.72 -7.46 -11.48
C THR A 149 -18.57 -6.64 -10.51
N ILE A 150 -18.00 -5.54 -10.00
CA ILE A 150 -18.74 -4.57 -9.17
C ILE A 150 -19.95 -4.01 -9.91
N GLY A 151 -19.80 -3.67 -11.21
CA GLY A 151 -20.89 -3.15 -12.03
C GLY A 151 -22.03 -4.13 -12.18
N GLU A 152 -21.72 -5.41 -12.45
CA GLU A 152 -22.73 -6.48 -12.53
C GLU A 152 -23.42 -6.74 -11.19
N LEU A 153 -22.68 -6.65 -10.07
CA LEU A 153 -23.24 -6.77 -8.73
C LEU A 153 -24.21 -5.63 -8.41
N VAL A 154 -23.85 -4.39 -8.75
CA VAL A 154 -24.72 -3.20 -8.57
C VAL A 154 -26.03 -3.40 -9.31
N ASN A 155 -25.99 -3.88 -10.56
CA ASN A 155 -27.16 -4.17 -11.38
C ASN A 155 -28.00 -5.33 -10.79
N LYS A 156 -27.36 -6.45 -10.44
CA LYS A 156 -28.00 -7.63 -9.83
C LYS A 156 -28.72 -7.29 -8.53
N TRP A 157 -28.15 -6.41 -7.73
CA TRP A 157 -28.76 -5.97 -6.48
C TRP A 157 -29.71 -4.80 -6.64
N GLN A 158 -29.89 -4.27 -7.86
CA GLN A 158 -30.75 -3.12 -8.16
C GLN A 158 -30.44 -1.93 -7.23
N LEU A 159 -29.17 -1.53 -7.20
CA LEU A 159 -28.72 -0.35 -6.48
C LEU A 159 -28.75 0.86 -7.41
N GLY A 160 -29.21 2.00 -6.90
CA GLY A 160 -29.41 3.19 -7.70
C GLY A 160 -28.14 3.89 -8.16
N ASP A 161 -28.25 4.73 -9.20
CA ASP A 161 -27.12 5.47 -9.77
C ASP A 161 -26.41 6.36 -8.73
N TRP A 162 -27.18 7.00 -7.81
CA TRP A 162 -26.58 7.82 -6.76
C TRP A 162 -25.67 7.02 -5.83
N PHE A 163 -26.05 5.79 -5.49
CA PHE A 163 -25.20 4.88 -4.73
C PHE A 163 -23.93 4.54 -5.50
N ARG A 164 -24.09 4.18 -6.79
CA ARG A 164 -22.95 3.81 -7.65
C ARG A 164 -21.99 4.98 -7.82
N ASP A 165 -22.50 6.15 -8.27
CA ASP A 165 -21.68 7.24 -8.77
C ASP A 165 -21.16 8.17 -7.67
N TYR A 166 -21.87 8.31 -6.57
CA TYR A 166 -21.52 9.26 -5.51
C TYR A 166 -21.10 8.63 -4.19
N TYR A 167 -21.18 7.31 -4.06
CA TYR A 167 -20.69 6.60 -2.89
C TYR A 167 -19.73 5.47 -3.26
N LEU A 168 -20.20 4.45 -4.02
CA LEU A 168 -19.44 3.21 -4.21
C LEU A 168 -18.14 3.45 -4.99
N THR A 169 -18.22 4.06 -6.17
CA THR A 169 -17.03 4.29 -7.02
C THR A 169 -16.06 5.29 -6.41
N PRO A 170 -16.46 6.43 -5.80
CA PRO A 170 -15.56 7.30 -5.06
C PRO A 170 -14.88 6.61 -3.88
N PHE A 171 -15.64 5.88 -3.07
CA PHE A 171 -15.13 5.21 -1.88
C PHE A 171 -14.15 4.08 -2.24
N THR A 172 -14.52 3.25 -3.21
CA THR A 172 -13.68 2.13 -3.68
C THR A 172 -12.45 2.65 -4.43
N GLY A 173 -12.63 3.66 -5.29
CA GLY A 173 -11.52 4.33 -5.97
C GLY A 173 -10.50 4.94 -5.01
N ALA A 174 -10.96 5.51 -3.90
CA ALA A 174 -10.09 6.04 -2.86
C ALA A 174 -9.23 4.95 -2.19
N ILE A 175 -9.78 3.75 -1.97
CA ILE A 175 -9.05 2.63 -1.34
C ILE A 175 -7.88 2.16 -2.20
N TRP A 176 -8.09 1.99 -3.51
CA TRP A 176 -7.06 1.45 -4.43
C TRP A 176 -6.39 2.50 -5.30
N SER A 177 -6.66 3.79 -5.08
CA SER A 177 -6.17 4.89 -5.93
C SER A 177 -6.43 4.66 -7.42
N THR A 178 -7.55 3.98 -7.74
CA THR A 178 -7.94 3.56 -9.09
C THR A 178 -8.99 4.51 -9.66
N PRO A 179 -8.93 4.86 -10.97
CA PRO A 179 -9.94 5.69 -11.60
C PRO A 179 -11.35 5.13 -11.44
N ILE A 180 -12.33 6.00 -11.15
CA ILE A 180 -13.73 5.61 -10.94
C ILE A 180 -14.33 4.88 -12.15
N THR A 181 -13.84 5.17 -13.37
CA THR A 181 -14.28 4.53 -14.62
C THR A 181 -13.87 3.05 -14.70
N GLN A 182 -12.82 2.64 -14.01
CA GLN A 182 -12.31 1.26 -14.02
C GLN A 182 -12.81 0.43 -12.84
N ILE A 183 -13.31 1.07 -11.78
CA ILE A 183 -13.75 0.40 -10.56
C ILE A 183 -14.88 -0.60 -10.81
N LEU A 184 -15.77 -0.30 -11.74
CA LEU A 184 -16.92 -1.16 -12.03
C LEU A 184 -16.52 -2.51 -12.66
N ASP A 185 -15.35 -2.59 -13.28
CA ASP A 185 -14.80 -3.82 -13.87
C ASP A 185 -14.02 -4.67 -12.87
N PHE A 186 -13.85 -4.17 -11.65
CA PHE A 186 -13.15 -4.89 -10.57
C PHE A 186 -13.96 -6.09 -10.08
N PRO A 187 -13.32 -7.19 -9.63
CA PRO A 187 -14.00 -8.34 -9.05
C PRO A 187 -14.76 -7.96 -7.77
N ALA A 188 -16.08 -8.15 -7.77
CA ALA A 188 -16.95 -7.78 -6.65
C ALA A 188 -16.60 -8.51 -5.35
N GLN A 189 -16.22 -9.79 -5.46
CA GLN A 189 -15.83 -10.61 -4.30
C GLN A 189 -14.58 -10.05 -3.60
N ALA A 190 -13.57 -9.60 -4.37
CA ALA A 190 -12.35 -9.02 -3.79
C ALA A 190 -12.65 -7.73 -3.02
N MET A 191 -13.46 -6.85 -3.60
CA MET A 191 -13.92 -5.62 -2.94
C MET A 191 -14.67 -5.92 -1.63
N ILE A 192 -15.65 -6.84 -1.68
CA ILE A 192 -16.46 -7.16 -0.50
C ILE A 192 -15.63 -7.81 0.60
N ASN A 193 -14.73 -8.72 0.25
CA ASN A 193 -13.81 -9.33 1.22
C ASN A 193 -12.94 -8.27 1.90
N PHE A 194 -12.40 -7.34 1.13
CA PHE A 194 -11.66 -6.21 1.67
C PHE A 194 -12.51 -5.37 2.63
N MET A 195 -13.72 -4.96 2.21
CA MET A 195 -14.63 -4.18 3.05
C MET A 195 -15.03 -4.91 4.33
N LYS A 196 -15.26 -6.24 4.28
CA LYS A 196 -15.51 -7.07 5.46
C LYS A 196 -14.33 -7.10 6.42
N ASN A 197 -13.14 -7.39 5.89
CA ASN A 197 -11.92 -7.49 6.69
C ASN A 197 -11.62 -6.17 7.44
N HIS A 198 -11.91 -5.03 6.81
CA HIS A 198 -11.68 -3.71 7.39
C HIS A 198 -12.89 -3.15 8.15
N ALA A 199 -13.93 -3.97 8.41
CA ALA A 199 -15.17 -3.57 9.09
C ALA A 199 -15.86 -2.34 8.47
N LEU A 200 -15.78 -2.17 7.14
CA LEU A 200 -16.34 -1.04 6.39
C LEU A 200 -17.82 -1.23 6.01
N LEU A 201 -18.39 -2.43 6.24
CA LEU A 201 -19.77 -2.80 5.92
C LEU A 201 -20.73 -2.68 7.12
N GLY A 202 -20.32 -2.07 8.22
CA GLY A 202 -21.10 -2.00 9.45
C GLY A 202 -21.47 -0.59 9.85
N ALA A 203 -22.64 -0.45 10.49
CA ALA A 203 -22.99 0.77 11.23
C ALA A 203 -22.41 0.76 12.66
N GLY A 204 -21.79 -0.34 13.10
CA GLY A 204 -21.33 -0.58 14.46
C GLY A 204 -19.89 -0.15 14.76
N GLY A 205 -19.28 0.62 13.88
CA GLY A 205 -17.90 1.11 14.05
C GLY A 205 -16.85 0.29 13.28
N GLN A 206 -15.78 0.95 12.91
CA GLN A 206 -14.59 0.35 12.29
C GLN A 206 -13.67 -0.21 13.38
N HIS A 207 -12.72 -1.04 12.99
CA HIS A 207 -11.58 -1.37 13.86
C HIS A 207 -10.87 -0.08 14.29
N GLN A 208 -10.28 -0.06 15.50
CA GLN A 208 -9.45 1.05 15.91
C GLN A 208 -8.25 1.18 14.97
N TRP A 209 -8.18 2.27 14.27
CA TRP A 209 -7.05 2.61 13.42
C TRP A 209 -5.93 3.23 14.25
N ARG A 210 -4.71 2.98 13.82
CA ARG A 210 -3.49 3.47 14.44
C ARG A 210 -2.55 4.06 13.40
N THR A 211 -1.64 4.91 13.86
CA THR A 211 -0.53 5.44 13.08
C THR A 211 0.75 5.44 13.90
N VAL A 212 1.89 5.60 13.24
CA VAL A 212 3.18 5.69 13.92
C VAL A 212 3.40 7.12 14.44
N ARG A 213 3.63 7.26 15.74
CA ARG A 213 3.95 8.55 16.34
C ARG A 213 5.33 9.02 15.85
N GLY A 214 5.42 10.22 15.30
CA GLY A 214 6.65 10.76 14.71
C GLY A 214 6.84 10.37 13.24
N GLY A 215 5.83 9.72 12.64
CA GLY A 215 5.82 9.27 11.26
C GLY A 215 6.45 7.90 11.05
N SER A 216 6.24 7.34 9.87
CA SER A 216 6.71 6.00 9.48
C SER A 216 8.24 5.85 9.52
N ARG A 217 8.98 6.95 9.42
CA ARG A 217 10.45 6.98 9.62
C ARG A 217 10.90 6.36 10.94
N GLU A 218 10.08 6.41 11.98
CA GLU A 218 10.40 5.84 13.29
C GLU A 218 10.57 4.33 13.23
N TYR A 219 9.62 3.62 12.60
CA TYR A 219 9.77 2.18 12.46
C TYR A 219 10.88 1.81 11.47
N VAL A 220 11.03 2.57 10.37
CA VAL A 220 12.10 2.35 9.38
C VAL A 220 13.46 2.44 10.03
N SER A 221 13.71 3.49 10.83
CA SER A 221 14.97 3.70 11.55
C SER A 221 15.26 2.59 12.57
N ARG A 222 14.24 2.16 13.33
CA ARG A 222 14.38 1.07 14.30
C ARG A 222 14.66 -0.27 13.62
N LEU A 223 13.97 -0.57 12.53
CA LEU A 223 14.20 -1.77 11.75
C LEU A 223 15.59 -1.76 11.11
N GLN A 224 16.01 -0.63 10.52
CA GLN A 224 17.37 -0.45 10.01
C GLN A 224 18.42 -0.68 11.11
N SER A 225 18.22 -0.11 12.29
CA SER A 225 19.13 -0.29 13.42
C SER A 225 19.23 -1.76 13.86
N ALA A 226 18.10 -2.48 13.86
CA ALA A 226 18.07 -3.91 14.18
C ALA A 226 18.78 -4.76 13.11
N LEU A 227 18.66 -4.41 11.83
CA LEU A 227 19.38 -5.07 10.73
C LEU A 227 20.89 -4.85 10.85
N VAL A 228 21.33 -3.61 11.06
CA VAL A 228 22.74 -3.28 11.24
C VAL A 228 23.34 -4.00 12.47
N LYS A 229 22.62 -4.03 13.59
CA LYS A 229 23.02 -4.77 14.79
C LYS A 229 23.18 -6.27 14.56
N ALA A 230 22.45 -6.83 13.60
CA ALA A 230 22.55 -8.22 13.19
C ALA A 230 23.53 -8.45 12.02
N ASN A 231 24.40 -7.48 11.71
CA ASN A 231 25.40 -7.53 10.63
C ASN A 231 24.81 -7.71 9.21
N VAL A 232 23.60 -7.23 8.95
CA VAL A 232 23.07 -7.13 7.59
C VAL A 232 23.82 -5.99 6.87
N ASP A 233 24.38 -6.29 5.69
CA ASP A 233 25.04 -5.28 4.84
C ASP A 233 23.96 -4.48 4.09
N ILE A 234 23.74 -3.23 4.48
CA ILE A 234 22.75 -2.33 3.88
C ILE A 234 23.44 -1.36 2.94
N ARG A 235 23.06 -1.41 1.67
CA ARG A 235 23.64 -0.58 0.62
C ARG A 235 22.59 0.34 0.01
N LEU A 236 22.65 1.59 0.39
CA LEU A 236 21.83 2.68 -0.15
C LEU A 236 22.47 3.25 -1.41
N SER A 237 21.67 3.93 -2.24
CA SER A 237 22.12 4.50 -3.53
C SER A 237 22.88 3.45 -4.39
N SER A 238 22.44 2.20 -4.30
CA SER A 238 23.08 1.06 -4.92
C SER A 238 22.11 0.31 -5.85
N PRO A 239 21.75 0.94 -6.99
CA PRO A 239 20.80 0.35 -7.93
C PRO A 239 21.42 -0.86 -8.64
N VAL A 240 20.69 -1.99 -8.63
CA VAL A 240 21.01 -3.18 -9.39
C VAL A 240 20.56 -3.01 -10.84
N ALA A 241 21.47 -3.17 -11.80
CA ALA A 241 21.17 -3.04 -13.23
C ALA A 241 20.60 -4.32 -13.82
N GLN A 242 21.19 -5.48 -13.46
CA GLN A 242 20.79 -6.78 -13.99
C GLN A 242 21.02 -7.89 -12.96
N VAL A 243 20.21 -8.93 -13.08
CA VAL A 243 20.38 -10.19 -12.36
C VAL A 243 20.41 -11.32 -13.38
N ARG A 244 21.40 -12.21 -13.26
CA ARG A 244 21.55 -13.43 -14.05
C ARG A 244 21.65 -14.63 -13.11
N ARG A 245 21.07 -15.74 -13.51
CA ARG A 245 21.07 -16.97 -12.73
C ARG A 245 21.84 -18.06 -13.45
N ASN A 246 22.45 -18.93 -12.69
CA ASN A 246 23.13 -20.12 -13.20
C ASN A 246 22.94 -21.29 -12.22
N SER A 247 23.57 -22.44 -12.49
CA SER A 247 23.44 -23.62 -11.62
C SER A 247 24.09 -23.47 -10.24
N LEU A 248 24.91 -22.45 -10.03
CA LEU A 248 25.65 -22.21 -8.78
C LEU A 248 25.02 -21.10 -7.92
N GLY A 249 24.07 -20.31 -8.46
CA GLY A 249 23.45 -19.20 -7.77
C GLY A 249 23.09 -18.06 -8.71
N VAL A 250 23.29 -16.82 -8.26
CA VAL A 250 22.93 -15.60 -8.99
C VAL A 250 24.09 -14.61 -9.03
N GLU A 251 24.19 -13.88 -10.13
CA GLU A 251 25.11 -12.75 -10.31
C GLU A 251 24.31 -11.44 -10.44
N LEU A 252 24.67 -10.45 -9.64
CA LEU A 252 24.16 -9.09 -9.74
C LEU A 252 25.18 -8.20 -10.45
N LEU A 253 24.74 -7.55 -11.52
CA LEU A 253 25.47 -6.45 -12.16
C LEU A 253 24.92 -5.13 -11.60
N MET A 254 25.77 -4.36 -10.96
CA MET A 254 25.43 -3.04 -10.46
C MET A 254 25.51 -1.98 -11.57
N THR A 255 24.90 -0.83 -11.39
CA THR A 255 24.94 0.27 -12.38
C THR A 255 26.33 0.89 -12.56
N ASP A 256 27.24 0.73 -11.59
CA ASP A 256 28.63 1.15 -11.69
C ASP A 256 29.52 0.14 -12.43
N GLY A 257 28.93 -0.97 -12.91
CA GLY A 257 29.61 -2.04 -13.63
C GLY A 257 30.21 -3.14 -12.75
N SER A 258 30.13 -3.03 -11.42
CA SER A 258 30.60 -4.09 -10.52
C SER A 258 29.69 -5.32 -10.58
N LEU A 259 30.31 -6.51 -10.39
CA LEU A 259 29.63 -7.79 -10.37
C LEU A 259 29.78 -8.45 -9.00
N GLU A 260 28.69 -8.99 -8.48
CA GLU A 260 28.70 -9.74 -7.23
C GLU A 260 27.89 -11.03 -7.34
N ALA A 261 28.42 -12.12 -6.76
CA ALA A 261 27.77 -13.41 -6.73
C ALA A 261 27.08 -13.67 -5.38
N PHE A 262 25.91 -14.32 -5.43
CA PHE A 262 25.10 -14.73 -4.30
C PHE A 262 24.56 -16.14 -4.51
N ASP A 263 24.21 -16.82 -3.42
CA ASP A 263 23.56 -18.13 -3.50
C ASP A 263 22.09 -17.99 -3.90
N GLU A 264 21.42 -16.93 -3.45
CA GLU A 264 19.99 -16.69 -3.68
C GLU A 264 19.72 -15.18 -3.84
N VAL A 265 18.64 -14.84 -4.54
CA VAL A 265 18.14 -13.47 -4.63
C VAL A 265 16.66 -13.38 -4.21
N ILE A 266 16.33 -12.35 -3.45
CA ILE A 266 14.95 -11.96 -3.13
C ILE A 266 14.65 -10.62 -3.79
N PHE A 267 13.75 -10.62 -4.77
CA PHE A 267 13.24 -9.40 -5.38
C PHE A 267 12.10 -8.86 -4.51
N ALA A 268 12.31 -7.71 -3.89
CA ALA A 268 11.34 -6.97 -3.09
C ALA A 268 10.95 -5.65 -3.75
N THR A 269 11.06 -5.59 -5.06
CA THR A 269 10.69 -4.47 -5.93
C THR A 269 9.32 -4.69 -6.58
N HIS A 270 8.80 -3.70 -7.29
CA HIS A 270 7.65 -3.88 -8.18
C HIS A 270 7.94 -4.95 -9.23
N SER A 271 6.90 -5.62 -9.73
CA SER A 271 7.05 -6.74 -10.67
C SER A 271 7.66 -6.30 -12.01
N ASP A 272 7.31 -5.11 -12.52
CA ASP A 272 7.86 -4.51 -13.74
C ASP A 272 9.35 -4.17 -13.57
N ILE A 273 9.73 -3.60 -12.43
CA ILE A 273 11.13 -3.33 -12.08
C ILE A 273 11.92 -4.65 -11.94
N THR A 274 11.33 -5.64 -11.27
CA THR A 274 11.92 -7.00 -11.18
C THR A 274 12.17 -7.57 -12.57
N LEU A 275 11.17 -7.54 -13.45
CA LEU A 275 11.27 -8.04 -14.82
C LEU A 275 12.34 -7.30 -15.63
N SER A 276 12.46 -5.99 -15.44
CA SER A 276 13.50 -5.21 -16.14
C SER A 276 14.92 -5.59 -15.76
N MET A 277 15.15 -6.04 -14.53
CA MET A 277 16.45 -6.51 -14.03
C MET A 277 16.72 -7.98 -14.39
N LEU A 278 15.70 -8.83 -14.45
CA LEU A 278 15.82 -10.28 -14.63
C LEU A 278 15.97 -10.63 -16.11
N ARG A 279 17.22 -10.77 -16.57
CA ARG A 279 17.54 -10.91 -18.00
C ARG A 279 17.30 -12.30 -18.58
N ASP A 280 17.24 -13.31 -17.74
CA ASP A 280 17.01 -14.72 -18.10
C ASP A 280 15.65 -15.23 -17.63
N ALA A 281 14.68 -14.32 -17.48
CA ALA A 281 13.32 -14.67 -17.10
C ALA A 281 12.73 -15.72 -18.05
N ASN A 282 12.24 -16.83 -17.49
CA ASN A 282 11.54 -17.83 -18.26
C ASN A 282 10.11 -17.37 -18.62
N ALA A 283 9.43 -18.13 -19.47
CA ALA A 283 8.10 -17.76 -19.96
C ALA A 283 7.04 -17.59 -18.86
N LEU A 284 7.11 -18.37 -17.76
CA LEU A 284 6.18 -18.27 -16.63
C LEU A 284 6.48 -17.04 -15.79
N GLU A 285 7.73 -16.76 -15.49
CA GLU A 285 8.17 -15.56 -14.77
C GLU A 285 7.80 -14.31 -15.55
N TYR A 286 8.10 -14.27 -16.86
CA TYR A 286 7.73 -13.15 -17.71
C TYR A 286 6.22 -12.91 -17.66
N LYS A 287 5.42 -13.96 -17.90
CA LYS A 287 3.95 -13.88 -17.87
C LYS A 287 3.41 -13.36 -16.54
N ALA A 288 3.96 -13.82 -15.43
CA ALA A 288 3.50 -13.42 -14.10
C ALA A 288 3.91 -11.98 -13.76
N LEU A 289 5.16 -11.61 -14.01
CA LEU A 289 5.70 -10.29 -13.65
C LEU A 289 5.15 -9.17 -14.55
N ASP A 290 4.95 -9.43 -15.85
CA ASP A 290 4.38 -8.45 -16.80
C ASP A 290 2.88 -8.23 -16.61
N ALA A 291 2.16 -9.17 -16.03
CA ALA A 291 0.71 -9.06 -15.88
C ALA A 291 0.27 -7.98 -14.88
N VAL A 292 1.10 -7.64 -13.90
CA VAL A 292 0.79 -6.61 -12.92
C VAL A 292 1.20 -5.24 -13.47
N LYS A 293 0.23 -4.39 -13.73
CA LYS A 293 0.46 -3.02 -14.20
C LYS A 293 0.50 -2.04 -13.03
N TYR A 294 1.21 -0.94 -13.23
CA TYR A 294 1.35 0.11 -12.21
C TYR A 294 0.84 1.43 -12.73
N GLN A 295 0.06 2.11 -11.89
CA GLN A 295 -0.47 3.43 -12.18
C GLN A 295 0.31 4.49 -11.42
N PRO A 296 0.84 5.51 -12.10
CA PRO A 296 1.44 6.65 -11.43
C PRO A 296 0.36 7.49 -10.74
N ASN A 297 0.60 7.82 -9.48
CA ASN A 297 -0.22 8.71 -8.67
C ASN A 297 0.64 9.88 -8.22
N GLU A 298 0.37 11.05 -8.78
CA GLU A 298 1.04 12.29 -8.43
C GLU A 298 0.57 12.76 -7.05
N MET A 299 1.48 12.91 -6.14
CA MET A 299 1.25 13.34 -4.77
C MET A 299 1.79 14.74 -4.56
N VAL A 300 0.96 15.60 -3.96
CA VAL A 300 1.36 16.92 -3.47
C VAL A 300 1.11 16.98 -1.97
N LEU A 301 2.15 17.30 -1.20
CA LEU A 301 2.04 17.63 0.21
C LEU A 301 1.93 19.15 0.35
N HIS A 302 0.86 19.64 0.96
CA HIS A 302 0.57 21.08 1.02
C HIS A 302 -0.25 21.50 2.26
N GLY A 303 -0.31 22.81 2.50
CA GLY A 303 -1.13 23.43 3.56
C GLY A 303 -2.39 24.14 3.07
N ASP A 304 -2.73 24.05 1.78
CA ASP A 304 -3.84 24.78 1.18
C ASP A 304 -5.21 24.16 1.52
N CYS A 305 -5.98 24.86 2.37
CA CYS A 305 -7.32 24.45 2.79
C CYS A 305 -8.38 24.59 1.68
N SER A 306 -8.11 25.29 0.59
CA SER A 306 -9.07 25.50 -0.51
C SER A 306 -9.39 24.19 -1.25
N ILE A 307 -8.48 23.22 -1.18
CA ILE A 307 -8.62 21.86 -1.74
C ILE A 307 -9.72 21.06 -1.02
N MET A 308 -9.99 21.36 0.25
CA MET A 308 -10.96 20.64 1.07
C MET A 308 -12.42 21.07 0.75
N PRO A 309 -13.43 20.25 1.14
CA PRO A 309 -14.85 20.61 0.98
C PRO A 309 -15.15 21.98 1.57
N LYS A 310 -16.03 22.74 0.93
CA LYS A 310 -16.49 24.04 1.40
C LYS A 310 -17.16 23.96 2.76
N ARG A 311 -17.78 22.82 3.06
CA ARG A 311 -18.42 22.53 4.34
C ARG A 311 -17.47 21.79 5.26
N GLN A 312 -16.93 22.47 6.26
CA GLN A 312 -16.00 21.87 7.22
C GLN A 312 -16.57 20.61 7.91
N ALA A 313 -17.90 20.53 8.06
CA ALA A 313 -18.55 19.34 8.59
C ALA A 313 -18.39 18.09 7.72
N ALA A 314 -18.05 18.24 6.42
CA ALA A 314 -17.72 17.15 5.50
C ALA A 314 -16.24 16.80 5.48
N TRP A 315 -15.39 17.54 6.20
CA TRP A 315 -13.97 17.24 6.29
C TRP A 315 -13.76 15.90 7.02
N ALA A 316 -12.99 15.04 6.41
CA ALA A 316 -12.70 13.70 6.88
C ALA A 316 -11.22 13.38 6.70
N SER A 317 -10.77 12.28 7.25
CA SER A 317 -9.38 11.81 7.07
C SER A 317 -9.06 11.56 5.61
N TRP A 318 -10.04 11.06 4.85
CA TRP A 318 -9.99 10.86 3.40
C TRP A 318 -11.13 11.64 2.76
N VAL A 319 -10.82 12.45 1.77
CA VAL A 319 -11.81 13.24 1.04
C VAL A 319 -11.64 13.01 -0.45
N TYR A 320 -12.64 12.41 -1.06
CA TYR A 320 -12.79 12.37 -2.50
C TYR A 320 -13.30 13.71 -3.01
N THR A 321 -12.69 14.23 -4.06
CA THR A 321 -13.13 15.47 -4.69
C THR A 321 -13.30 15.29 -6.19
N GLU A 322 -14.35 15.90 -6.72
CA GLU A 322 -14.64 15.98 -8.15
C GLU A 322 -15.07 17.39 -8.49
N ASP A 323 -14.36 18.03 -9.43
CA ASP A 323 -14.71 19.34 -9.92
C ASP A 323 -15.87 19.32 -10.92
N LYS A 324 -16.52 20.46 -11.08
CA LYS A 324 -17.59 20.64 -12.04
C LYS A 324 -17.07 20.40 -13.46
N ASP A 325 -17.80 19.58 -14.22
CA ASP A 325 -17.51 19.24 -15.61
C ASP A 325 -16.17 18.48 -15.85
N ARG A 326 -15.48 18.07 -14.77
CA ARG A 326 -14.22 17.34 -14.84
C ARG A 326 -14.32 15.98 -14.15
N ARG A 327 -14.89 14.99 -14.83
CA ARG A 327 -14.68 13.59 -14.46
C ARG A 327 -13.29 13.21 -14.91
N SER A 328 -12.33 13.31 -14.00
CA SER A 328 -10.96 12.90 -14.23
C SER A 328 -10.89 11.40 -14.46
N ASN A 329 -10.02 10.95 -15.38
CA ASN A 329 -9.64 9.54 -15.49
C ASN A 329 -8.75 9.08 -14.31
N ARG A 330 -8.48 9.96 -13.34
CA ARG A 330 -7.71 9.67 -12.12
C ARG A 330 -8.53 10.05 -10.90
N ILE A 331 -8.27 9.38 -9.80
CA ILE A 331 -8.90 9.69 -8.51
C ILE A 331 -8.28 10.97 -7.94
N ASP A 332 -9.09 11.99 -7.62
CA ASP A 332 -8.65 13.14 -6.82
C ASP A 332 -9.00 12.85 -5.36
N LEU A 333 -7.99 12.61 -4.55
CA LEU A 333 -8.12 12.19 -3.17
C LEU A 333 -7.20 13.00 -2.28
N THR A 334 -7.76 13.60 -1.24
CA THR A 334 -7.02 14.35 -0.23
C THR A 334 -7.07 13.65 1.12
N TYR A 335 -5.90 13.41 1.70
CA TYR A 335 -5.73 12.94 3.07
C TYR A 335 -5.50 14.14 3.99
N TRP A 336 -6.32 14.30 5.02
CA TRP A 336 -6.10 15.31 6.06
C TRP A 336 -5.18 14.76 7.13
N ILE A 337 -3.90 15.05 7.03
CA ILE A 337 -2.85 14.43 7.85
C ILE A 337 -2.96 14.87 9.32
N ASN A 338 -3.37 16.10 9.60
CA ASN A 338 -3.59 16.54 10.98
C ASN A 338 -4.58 15.66 11.74
N ARG A 339 -5.56 15.09 11.04
CA ARG A 339 -6.52 14.16 11.63
C ARG A 339 -5.93 12.75 11.73
N LEU A 340 -5.24 12.28 10.70
CA LEU A 340 -4.63 10.94 10.65
C LEU A 340 -3.49 10.78 11.65
N GLN A 341 -2.61 11.78 11.78
CA GLN A 341 -1.42 11.73 12.62
C GLN A 341 -1.51 12.60 13.89
N SER A 342 -2.72 13.12 14.21
CA SER A 342 -2.95 14.00 15.38
C SER A 342 -1.99 15.20 15.44
N LEU A 343 -1.71 15.83 14.29
CA LEU A 343 -0.88 17.02 14.20
C LEU A 343 -1.67 18.29 14.60
N PRO A 344 -1.01 19.41 14.92
CA PRO A 344 -1.64 20.68 15.26
C PRO A 344 -2.63 21.13 14.17
N LYS A 345 -3.84 21.54 14.56
CA LYS A 345 -4.91 21.91 13.62
C LYS A 345 -4.75 23.30 13.00
N ASP A 346 -3.99 24.16 13.63
CA ASP A 346 -3.64 25.52 13.20
C ASP A 346 -2.51 25.54 12.17
N ASP A 347 -1.89 24.39 11.93
CA ASP A 347 -0.89 24.17 10.87
C ASP A 347 -1.36 23.02 9.94
N PRO A 348 -2.28 23.30 8.99
CA PRO A 348 -2.91 22.27 8.17
C PRO A 348 -1.91 21.60 7.23
N CYS A 349 -1.95 20.26 7.18
CA CYS A 349 -1.17 19.43 6.27
C CYS A 349 -2.10 18.47 5.55
N PHE A 350 -2.02 18.50 4.22
CA PHE A 350 -2.78 17.65 3.32
C PHE A 350 -1.85 16.92 2.37
N VAL A 351 -2.17 15.68 2.10
CA VAL A 351 -1.59 14.90 1.00
C VAL A 351 -2.67 14.70 -0.04
N THR A 352 -2.51 15.30 -1.21
CA THR A 352 -3.49 15.22 -2.29
C THR A 352 -2.92 14.45 -3.47
N LEU A 353 -3.69 13.47 -3.97
CA LEU A 353 -3.33 12.63 -5.11
C LEU A 353 -4.06 13.08 -6.36
N ASN A 354 -3.30 13.21 -7.47
CA ASN A 354 -3.79 13.39 -8.84
C ASN A 354 -4.71 14.60 -9.05
N THR A 355 -4.66 15.59 -8.19
CA THR A 355 -5.51 16.77 -8.34
C THR A 355 -5.15 17.57 -9.59
N GLN A 356 -6.18 18.08 -10.25
CA GLN A 356 -6.06 19.06 -11.32
C GLN A 356 -6.44 20.47 -10.86
N ARG A 357 -6.76 20.60 -9.58
CA ARG A 357 -7.07 21.89 -8.96
C ARG A 357 -5.78 22.62 -8.61
N ASP A 358 -5.83 23.93 -8.75
CA ASP A 358 -4.69 24.77 -8.39
C ASP A 358 -4.49 24.74 -6.87
N ILE A 359 -3.28 24.43 -6.45
CA ILE A 359 -2.81 24.54 -5.07
C ILE A 359 -1.92 25.77 -5.02
N ASP A 360 -2.08 26.62 -4.01
CA ASP A 360 -1.22 27.78 -3.82
C ASP A 360 0.26 27.34 -3.73
N PRO A 361 1.12 27.75 -4.70
CA PRO A 361 2.52 27.34 -4.71
C PRO A 361 3.28 27.68 -3.42
N ALA A 362 2.89 28.74 -2.72
CA ALA A 362 3.49 29.13 -1.44
C ALA A 362 3.18 28.17 -0.28
N LEU A 363 2.18 27.32 -0.45
CA LEU A 363 1.73 26.34 0.54
C LEU A 363 2.13 24.90 0.19
N ILE A 364 2.90 24.69 -0.87
CA ILE A 364 3.39 23.37 -1.27
C ILE A 364 4.70 23.09 -0.54
N TYR A 365 4.74 21.92 0.12
CA TYR A 365 5.91 21.47 0.86
C TYR A 365 6.71 20.41 0.10
N ASP A 366 6.03 19.56 -0.72
CA ASP A 366 6.68 18.46 -1.41
C ASP A 366 5.84 17.90 -2.55
N HIS A 367 6.52 17.31 -3.55
CA HIS A 367 5.94 16.56 -4.66
C HIS A 367 6.59 15.19 -4.77
N TYR A 368 5.80 14.16 -5.06
CA TYR A 368 6.31 12.83 -5.31
C TYR A 368 5.34 12.02 -6.18
N THR A 369 5.85 11.10 -7.01
CA THR A 369 5.00 10.19 -7.78
C THR A 369 5.12 8.79 -7.22
N PHE A 370 4.01 8.28 -6.68
CA PHE A 370 3.89 6.90 -6.28
C PHE A 370 3.37 6.05 -7.44
N HIS A 371 3.85 4.81 -7.55
CA HIS A 371 3.35 3.84 -8.51
C HIS A 371 2.60 2.75 -7.76
N HIS A 372 1.28 2.66 -7.96
CA HIS A 372 0.44 1.67 -7.30
C HIS A 372 0.06 0.53 -8.25
N PRO A 373 0.09 -0.74 -7.80
CA PRO A 373 -0.33 -1.87 -8.62
C PRO A 373 -1.83 -1.81 -8.91
N VAL A 374 -2.21 -2.17 -10.13
CA VAL A 374 -3.60 -2.29 -10.57
C VAL A 374 -4.02 -3.76 -10.45
N PHE A 375 -5.03 -4.04 -9.63
CA PHE A 375 -5.50 -5.39 -9.32
C PHE A 375 -6.67 -5.81 -10.22
N ASP A 376 -6.40 -5.96 -11.51
CA ASP A 376 -7.34 -6.55 -12.45
C ASP A 376 -7.31 -8.10 -12.39
N THR A 377 -8.14 -8.74 -13.22
CA THR A 377 -8.20 -10.21 -13.29
C THR A 377 -6.87 -10.84 -13.70
N ALA A 378 -6.06 -10.16 -14.53
CA ALA A 378 -4.76 -10.65 -14.95
C ALA A 378 -3.76 -10.61 -13.79
N ALA A 379 -3.73 -9.51 -13.03
CA ALA A 379 -2.91 -9.38 -11.83
C ALA A 379 -3.25 -10.44 -10.76
N LEU A 380 -4.54 -10.71 -10.51
CA LEU A 380 -4.94 -11.74 -9.56
C LEU A 380 -4.51 -13.16 -9.97
N LYS A 381 -4.55 -13.49 -11.27
CA LYS A 381 -4.02 -14.76 -11.79
C LYS A 381 -2.49 -14.81 -11.68
N ALA A 382 -1.82 -13.69 -11.90
CA ALA A 382 -0.37 -13.59 -11.77
C ALA A 382 0.11 -13.80 -10.32
N GLN A 383 -0.64 -13.34 -9.32
CA GLN A 383 -0.34 -13.58 -7.90
C GLN A 383 -0.25 -15.08 -7.58
N GLN A 384 -1.17 -15.90 -8.10
CA GLN A 384 -1.11 -17.34 -7.91
C GLN A 384 0.09 -17.94 -8.65
N LEU A 385 0.29 -17.57 -9.91
CA LEU A 385 1.40 -18.09 -10.72
C LEU A 385 2.76 -17.78 -10.10
N ILE A 386 2.98 -16.55 -9.63
CA ILE A 386 4.26 -16.16 -9.00
C ILE A 386 4.46 -16.91 -7.68
N SER A 387 3.41 -17.17 -6.92
CA SER A 387 3.48 -17.97 -5.69
C SER A 387 3.92 -19.41 -5.96
N ASP A 388 3.45 -20.01 -7.06
CA ASP A 388 3.75 -21.39 -7.44
C ASP A 388 5.22 -21.56 -7.87
N ILE A 389 5.77 -20.57 -8.58
CA ILE A 389 7.18 -20.60 -9.07
C ILE A 389 8.17 -19.99 -8.08
N ASN A 390 7.72 -19.42 -6.98
CA ASN A 390 8.56 -18.73 -6.01
C ASN A 390 9.53 -19.69 -5.31
N GLY A 391 10.84 -19.42 -5.42
CA GLY A 391 11.92 -20.25 -4.92
C GLY A 391 12.57 -21.16 -5.98
N ALA A 392 12.12 -21.09 -7.23
CA ALA A 392 12.80 -21.75 -8.34
C ALA A 392 14.02 -20.93 -8.82
N ASN A 393 15.03 -21.61 -9.38
CA ASN A 393 16.20 -20.97 -9.96
C ASN A 393 16.90 -19.95 -9.05
N HIS A 394 17.06 -20.26 -7.75
CA HIS A 394 17.70 -19.38 -6.76
C HIS A 394 16.99 -18.01 -6.59
N THR A 395 15.70 -17.93 -6.94
CA THR A 395 14.99 -16.65 -7.03
C THR A 395 13.70 -16.65 -6.22
N TRP A 396 13.54 -15.60 -5.44
CA TRP A 396 12.38 -15.36 -4.60
C TRP A 396 11.76 -14.01 -4.92
N PHE A 397 10.45 -13.92 -4.84
CA PHE A 397 9.71 -12.70 -5.08
C PHE A 397 8.88 -12.37 -3.85
N CYS A 398 8.85 -11.10 -3.49
CA CYS A 398 7.95 -10.57 -2.47
C CYS A 398 7.56 -9.13 -2.80
N GLY A 399 6.46 -8.68 -2.25
CA GLY A 399 5.95 -7.33 -2.48
C GLY A 399 4.46 -7.26 -2.20
N ALA A 400 3.97 -6.07 -1.89
CA ALA A 400 2.55 -5.83 -1.63
C ALA A 400 1.66 -6.21 -2.84
N TRP A 401 2.18 -6.10 -4.06
CA TRP A 401 1.53 -6.48 -5.31
C TRP A 401 1.18 -7.98 -5.41
N MET A 402 1.82 -8.83 -4.61
CA MET A 402 1.52 -10.26 -4.55
C MET A 402 0.26 -10.59 -3.73
N ARG A 403 -0.38 -9.59 -3.10
CA ARG A 403 -1.65 -9.69 -2.35
C ARG A 403 -2.54 -8.49 -2.66
N ASN A 404 -3.02 -7.76 -1.65
CA ASN A 404 -3.99 -6.66 -1.83
C ASN A 404 -3.35 -5.26 -1.96
N GLY A 405 -2.01 -5.15 -1.92
CA GLY A 405 -1.29 -3.89 -2.12
C GLY A 405 -1.02 -3.08 -0.86
N PHE A 406 -1.34 -3.61 0.33
CA PHE A 406 -1.14 -2.91 1.59
C PHE A 406 0.22 -3.20 2.24
N HIS A 407 0.57 -2.38 3.22
CA HIS A 407 1.85 -2.46 3.92
C HIS A 407 2.05 -3.81 4.62
N GLU A 408 0.98 -4.35 5.22
CA GLU A 408 0.96 -5.69 5.79
C GLU A 408 1.27 -6.77 4.73
N ASP A 409 0.69 -6.64 3.54
CA ASP A 409 0.90 -7.61 2.46
C ASP A 409 2.35 -7.64 2.01
N GLY A 410 2.98 -6.47 1.93
CA GLY A 410 4.41 -6.36 1.64
C GLY A 410 5.26 -7.07 2.68
N LEU A 411 5.02 -6.81 3.97
CA LEU A 411 5.74 -7.45 5.07
C LEU A 411 5.50 -8.96 5.09
N ALA A 412 4.25 -9.38 4.98
CA ALA A 412 3.86 -10.79 5.03
C ALA A 412 4.51 -11.62 3.91
N THR A 413 4.55 -11.10 2.67
CA THR A 413 5.19 -11.78 1.55
C THR A 413 6.71 -11.83 1.69
N GLY A 414 7.33 -10.80 2.27
CA GLY A 414 8.76 -10.79 2.59
C GLY A 414 9.11 -11.86 3.64
N ILE A 415 8.34 -11.94 4.71
CA ILE A 415 8.47 -12.97 5.76
C ILE A 415 8.27 -14.37 5.16
N GLU A 416 7.25 -14.54 4.32
CA GLU A 416 6.95 -15.84 3.69
C GLU A 416 8.10 -16.28 2.77
N ALA A 417 8.62 -15.42 1.90
CA ALA A 417 9.75 -15.73 1.03
C ALA A 417 10.98 -16.16 1.84
N ALA A 418 11.32 -15.42 2.89
CA ALA A 418 12.43 -15.74 3.77
C ALA A 418 12.25 -17.09 4.48
N ARG A 419 11.07 -17.39 5.01
CA ARG A 419 10.78 -18.67 5.69
C ARG A 419 10.82 -19.86 4.74
N ARG A 420 10.27 -19.72 3.53
CA ARG A 420 10.33 -20.76 2.51
C ARG A 420 11.77 -21.04 2.08
N LEU A 421 12.59 -20.02 1.93
CA LEU A 421 14.03 -20.15 1.63
C LEU A 421 14.74 -20.93 2.75
N MET A 422 14.50 -20.62 4.01
CA MET A 422 15.07 -21.36 5.14
C MET A 422 14.59 -22.83 5.18
N ALA A 423 13.32 -23.09 4.86
CA ALA A 423 12.74 -24.43 4.87
C ALA A 423 13.31 -25.34 3.76
N GLN A 424 13.60 -24.83 2.56
CA GLN A 424 14.24 -25.60 1.49
C GLN A 424 15.59 -26.20 1.93
N LYS A 425 16.34 -25.46 2.74
CA LYS A 425 17.62 -25.91 3.28
C LYS A 425 17.46 -27.10 4.21
N ALA A 426 16.45 -27.06 5.09
CA ALA A 426 16.20 -28.17 6.03
C ALA A 426 15.88 -29.48 5.30
N THR A 427 15.14 -29.41 4.20
CA THR A 427 14.79 -30.58 3.37
C THR A 427 16.01 -31.16 2.64
N ILE A 428 16.93 -30.34 2.14
CA ILE A 428 18.15 -30.78 1.46
C ILE A 428 19.11 -31.45 2.45
N LEU A 429 19.27 -30.91 3.66
CA LEU A 429 20.11 -31.51 4.70
C LEU A 429 19.55 -32.85 5.19
N ALA A 430 18.22 -32.95 5.41
CA ALA A 430 17.57 -34.19 5.81
C ALA A 430 17.55 -35.29 4.73
N ALA A 431 17.72 -34.94 3.46
CA ALA A 431 17.83 -35.88 2.35
C ALA A 431 19.28 -36.34 2.10
N ALA A 432 20.27 -35.68 2.71
CA ALA A 432 21.69 -35.98 2.60
C ALA A 432 22.23 -36.81 3.78
N GLU A 433 21.45 -37.01 4.83
CA GLU A 433 21.63 -37.95 5.94
C GLU A 433 20.92 -39.28 5.65
#